data_b6c5cd103fbf83682777eb4c2b2690b9
#
_entry.id   b6c5cd103fbf83682777eb4c2b2690b9
#
_cell.length_a   1.000
_cell.length_b   1.000
_cell.length_c   1.000
_cell.angle_alpha   90.00
_cell.angle_beta   90.00
_cell.angle_gamma   90.00
#
_symmetry.space_group_name_H-M   'P 1'
#
loop_
_entity.id
_entity.type
_entity.pdbx_description
1 polymer ?
#
loop_
_entity_poly.entity_id
_entity_poly.type
_entity_poly.pdbx_seq_one_letter_code
_entity_poly.pdbx_strand_id
1 'polypeptide(L)'
;MEKLTITNFLVIKDAKFNVGKVNIIIGPQANGKSILVKLLYFFREVIGEKFLISIKNKESKVYLIKQIEELFEKYFPKYTWKDKSFKIIYDFNDIQIIISKTISQRKVQIKLCNEITILHRKLKGEYKKFLKMEKEKEDEWISDSFWDFKNKYIYQNEERSKYFSESLFIPASRSFFANLQKNIFSFLSKNIDIDPFMSEFGSKYEFSKKIYSDSIYLKTRLEKDTTYKKIQIIVKSILNGNYKYRDDQDWIELNGEAINLSNASSGQQESLPMLLILSIFPFINTTNKNSIFFIEEPEAHLFPVSQKHIVSLIGLIYNMQQNSVITTHSPYILTAMNNLLLAYDVMQEKGEKSIEKIIDKDSCINFDDIQAYTIKNGKLISIMNKEERLIGINIIDSVSDEFNDTFDNLLALQI
;
A
#
# COMPACT_ATOMS: atom_id res chain seq x y z
N MET A 1 17.36 -5.74 0.90
CA MET A 1 16.51 -6.61 0.06
C MET A 1 15.34 -7.10 0.91
N GLU A 2 14.12 -7.12 0.37
CA GLU A 2 12.93 -7.57 1.07
C GLU A 2 12.31 -8.75 0.35
N LYS A 3 11.90 -9.79 1.11
CA LYS A 3 11.35 -11.02 0.54
C LYS A 3 10.35 -11.67 1.47
N LEU A 4 9.25 -12.14 0.92
CA LEU A 4 8.23 -12.94 1.62
C LEU A 4 8.15 -14.33 0.99
N THR A 5 8.37 -15.38 1.78
CA THR A 5 8.25 -16.78 1.36
C THR A 5 7.10 -17.42 2.11
N ILE A 6 6.16 -18.02 1.37
CA ILE A 6 4.95 -18.64 1.93
C ILE A 6 4.90 -20.09 1.46
N THR A 7 4.68 -20.99 2.40
CA THR A 7 4.44 -22.39 2.13
C THR A 7 3.11 -22.81 2.76
N ASN A 8 2.15 -23.19 1.94
CA ASN A 8 0.86 -23.77 2.32
C ASN A 8 0.00 -22.93 3.29
N PHE A 9 -0.11 -21.62 3.03
CA PHE A 9 -0.94 -20.72 3.84
C PHE A 9 -2.21 -20.31 3.08
N LEU A 10 -3.36 -20.61 3.64
CA LEU A 10 -4.70 -20.39 3.05
C LEU A 10 -4.80 -20.99 1.65
N VAL A 11 -4.96 -20.18 0.61
CA VAL A 11 -5.02 -20.62 -0.79
C VAL A 11 -3.64 -20.61 -1.47
N ILE A 12 -2.61 -20.04 -0.83
CA ILE A 12 -1.25 -19.98 -1.35
C ILE A 12 -0.50 -21.25 -0.98
N LYS A 13 -0.12 -22.04 -1.98
CA LYS A 13 0.66 -23.27 -1.79
C LYS A 13 2.16 -22.97 -1.69
N ASP A 14 2.66 -22.15 -2.61
CA ASP A 14 4.07 -21.74 -2.65
C ASP A 14 4.20 -20.35 -3.25
N ALA A 15 4.86 -19.44 -2.54
CA ALA A 15 5.15 -18.12 -3.03
C ALA A 15 6.53 -17.65 -2.56
N LYS A 16 7.31 -17.13 -3.51
CA LYS A 16 8.56 -16.41 -3.27
C LYS A 16 8.41 -15.01 -3.84
N PHE A 17 8.03 -14.09 -3.01
CA PHE A 17 7.78 -12.69 -3.38
C PHE A 17 9.00 -11.85 -3.05
N ASN A 18 9.77 -11.45 -4.07
CA ASN A 18 10.83 -10.46 -3.95
C ASN A 18 10.20 -9.08 -4.16
N VAL A 19 10.41 -8.18 -3.20
CA VAL A 19 9.78 -6.85 -3.20
C VAL A 19 10.72 -5.85 -3.89
N GLY A 20 10.22 -5.22 -4.96
CA GLY A 20 10.81 -4.07 -5.62
C GLY A 20 10.28 -2.75 -5.09
N LYS A 21 10.62 -1.63 -5.73
CA LYS A 21 10.03 -0.34 -5.38
C LYS A 21 8.57 -0.25 -5.84
N VAL A 22 8.26 -0.77 -7.03
CA VAL A 22 6.89 -0.93 -7.53
C VAL A 22 6.60 -2.41 -7.70
N ASN A 23 5.50 -2.90 -7.17
CA ASN A 23 5.12 -4.31 -7.26
C ASN A 23 3.69 -4.43 -7.76
N ILE A 24 3.46 -5.32 -8.72
CA ILE A 24 2.14 -5.59 -9.27
C ILE A 24 1.82 -7.07 -9.13
N ILE A 25 0.64 -7.38 -8.61
CA ILE A 25 0.13 -8.74 -8.51
C ILE A 25 -1.19 -8.80 -9.25
N ILE A 26 -1.19 -9.40 -10.44
CA ILE A 26 -2.37 -9.57 -11.29
C ILE A 26 -2.92 -10.99 -11.22
N GLY A 27 -4.20 -11.13 -11.44
CA GLY A 27 -4.84 -12.44 -11.62
C GLY A 27 -6.32 -12.45 -11.24
N PRO A 28 -7.03 -13.56 -11.50
CA PRO A 28 -8.44 -13.71 -11.17
C PRO A 28 -8.77 -13.49 -9.70
N GLN A 29 -10.04 -13.29 -9.40
CA GLN A 29 -10.54 -13.18 -8.02
C GLN A 29 -10.26 -14.45 -7.22
N ALA A 30 -10.19 -14.30 -5.88
CA ALA A 30 -10.01 -15.40 -4.92
C ALA A 30 -8.69 -16.19 -5.04
N ASN A 31 -7.72 -15.79 -5.85
CA ASN A 31 -6.43 -16.48 -6.05
C ASN A 31 -5.38 -16.21 -4.97
N GLY A 32 -5.69 -15.36 -3.97
CA GLY A 32 -4.79 -15.10 -2.84
C GLY A 32 -3.95 -13.83 -2.97
N LYS A 33 -4.18 -12.95 -3.95
CA LYS A 33 -3.48 -11.66 -4.11
C LYS A 33 -3.54 -10.82 -2.83
N SER A 34 -4.75 -10.58 -2.30
CA SER A 34 -4.95 -9.83 -1.05
C SER A 34 -4.28 -10.49 0.16
N ILE A 35 -4.23 -11.82 0.21
CA ILE A 35 -3.55 -12.55 1.30
C ILE A 35 -2.05 -12.26 1.26
N LEU A 36 -1.43 -12.31 0.07
CA LEU A 36 -0.01 -12.02 -0.11
C LEU A 36 0.33 -10.60 0.33
N VAL A 37 -0.48 -9.62 -0.10
CA VAL A 37 -0.29 -8.19 0.20
C VAL A 37 -0.54 -7.90 1.68
N LYS A 38 -1.61 -8.45 2.27
CA LYS A 38 -1.90 -8.33 3.71
C LYS A 38 -0.82 -8.96 4.60
N LEU A 39 -0.20 -10.08 4.16
CA LEU A 39 0.94 -10.66 4.88
C LEU A 39 2.18 -9.74 4.84
N LEU A 40 2.49 -9.17 3.69
CA LEU A 40 3.62 -8.24 3.60
C LEU A 40 3.39 -7.01 4.47
N TYR A 41 2.19 -6.42 4.40
CA TYR A 41 1.79 -5.31 5.26
C TYR A 41 1.88 -5.66 6.74
N PHE A 42 1.39 -6.84 7.15
CA PHE A 42 1.49 -7.34 8.51
C PHE A 42 2.96 -7.33 9.02
N PHE A 43 3.90 -7.86 8.24
CA PHE A 43 5.30 -7.88 8.67
C PHE A 43 5.91 -6.48 8.76
N ARG A 44 5.54 -5.60 7.86
CA ARG A 44 5.94 -4.19 7.90
C ARG A 44 5.40 -3.49 9.15
N GLU A 45 4.14 -3.75 9.50
CA GLU A 45 3.54 -3.23 10.74
C GLU A 45 4.23 -3.80 11.99
N VAL A 46 4.55 -5.09 11.99
CA VAL A 46 5.29 -5.73 13.08
C VAL A 46 6.64 -5.05 13.34
N ILE A 47 7.44 -4.83 12.29
CA ILE A 47 8.77 -4.21 12.42
C ILE A 47 8.63 -2.71 12.70
N GLY A 48 7.69 -2.03 12.05
CA GLY A 48 7.47 -0.60 12.20
C GLY A 48 6.77 -0.27 13.52
N GLU A 49 5.45 -0.34 13.51
CA GLU A 49 4.63 0.18 14.61
C GLU A 49 4.70 -0.66 15.88
N LYS A 50 4.46 -1.98 15.79
CA LYS A 50 4.39 -2.83 16.99
C LYS A 50 5.72 -2.93 17.72
N PHE A 51 6.81 -3.01 16.97
CA PHE A 51 8.15 -2.99 17.52
C PHE A 51 8.42 -1.67 18.27
N LEU A 52 8.09 -0.52 17.67
CA LEU A 52 8.29 0.79 18.29
C LEU A 52 7.40 1.01 19.51
N ILE A 53 6.13 0.58 19.47
CA ILE A 53 5.24 0.60 20.63
C ILE A 53 5.82 -0.23 21.78
N SER A 54 6.37 -1.41 21.50
CA SER A 54 6.99 -2.23 22.53
C SER A 54 8.23 -1.58 23.18
N ILE A 55 8.99 -0.77 22.42
CA ILE A 55 10.07 0.07 22.93
C ILE A 55 9.52 1.16 23.86
N LYS A 56 8.50 1.91 23.39
CA LYS A 56 7.81 2.96 24.15
C LYS A 56 7.34 2.43 25.51
N ASN A 57 6.70 1.28 25.50
CA ASN A 57 6.14 0.63 26.69
C ASN A 57 7.20 -0.15 27.50
N LYS A 58 8.46 -0.21 27.04
CA LYS A 58 9.57 -0.94 27.70
C LYS A 58 9.29 -2.44 27.88
N GLU A 59 8.54 -3.02 26.98
CA GLU A 59 8.07 -4.40 27.03
C GLU A 59 9.19 -5.43 26.84
N SER A 60 8.93 -6.68 27.23
CA SER A 60 9.85 -7.79 27.02
C SER A 60 9.71 -8.39 25.62
N LYS A 61 10.74 -9.14 25.16
CA LYS A 61 10.63 -9.91 23.91
C LYS A 61 9.44 -10.89 23.91
N VAL A 62 9.14 -11.49 25.03
CA VAL A 62 8.03 -12.44 25.18
C VAL A 62 6.69 -11.73 24.93
N TYR A 63 6.55 -10.53 25.46
CA TYR A 63 5.35 -9.72 25.26
C TYR A 63 5.22 -9.24 23.80
N LEU A 64 6.31 -8.82 23.18
CA LEU A 64 6.33 -8.49 21.76
C LEU A 64 5.88 -9.69 20.90
N ILE A 65 6.36 -10.90 21.16
CA ILE A 65 5.94 -12.12 20.45
C ILE A 65 4.43 -12.35 20.64
N LYS A 66 3.89 -12.14 21.83
CA LYS A 66 2.46 -12.26 22.09
C LYS A 66 1.65 -11.23 21.31
N GLN A 67 2.09 -9.98 21.26
CA GLN A 67 1.44 -8.95 20.42
C GLN A 67 1.45 -9.30 18.93
N ILE A 68 2.55 -9.89 18.43
CA ILE A 68 2.63 -10.36 17.05
C ILE A 68 1.63 -11.50 16.80
N GLU A 69 1.50 -12.45 17.75
CA GLU A 69 0.50 -13.54 17.68
C GLU A 69 -0.94 -12.97 17.61
N GLU A 70 -1.26 -12.05 18.51
CA GLU A 70 -2.58 -11.40 18.56
C GLU A 70 -2.88 -10.61 17.26
N LEU A 71 -1.92 -9.87 16.74
CA LEU A 71 -2.06 -9.16 15.47
C LEU A 71 -2.25 -10.13 14.29
N PHE A 72 -1.50 -11.24 14.28
CA PHE A 72 -1.64 -12.26 13.23
C PHE A 72 -3.04 -12.89 13.24
N GLU A 73 -3.57 -13.24 14.43
CA GLU A 73 -4.92 -13.78 14.56
C GLU A 73 -6.01 -12.74 14.20
N LYS A 74 -5.75 -11.45 14.45
CA LYS A 74 -6.64 -10.35 14.08
C LYS A 74 -6.73 -10.18 12.55
N TYR A 75 -5.60 -10.23 11.84
CA TYR A 75 -5.54 -10.05 10.39
C TYR A 75 -5.92 -11.32 9.63
N PHE A 76 -5.60 -12.48 10.19
CA PHE A 76 -5.88 -13.79 9.62
C PHE A 76 -6.63 -14.64 10.65
N PRO A 77 -7.97 -14.59 10.65
CA PRO A 77 -8.79 -15.27 11.66
C PRO A 77 -8.48 -16.76 11.77
N LYS A 78 -8.31 -17.24 12.98
CA LYS A 78 -7.85 -18.59 13.30
C LYS A 78 -8.64 -19.71 12.62
N TYR A 79 -9.95 -19.53 12.42
CA TYR A 79 -10.79 -20.53 11.77
C TYR A 79 -10.37 -20.81 10.31
N THR A 80 -9.64 -19.91 9.65
CA THR A 80 -9.21 -20.05 8.26
C THR A 80 -7.99 -20.95 8.09
N TRP A 81 -7.17 -21.14 9.13
CA TRP A 81 -5.90 -21.85 9.07
C TRP A 81 -5.67 -22.87 10.21
N LYS A 82 -6.59 -23.01 11.19
CA LYS A 82 -6.42 -23.87 12.38
C LYS A 82 -6.05 -25.31 12.05
N ASP A 83 -6.61 -25.87 10.98
CA ASP A 83 -6.45 -27.28 10.57
C ASP A 83 -5.35 -27.47 9.50
N LYS A 84 -4.51 -26.45 9.28
CA LYS A 84 -3.44 -26.47 8.28
C LYS A 84 -2.05 -26.42 8.90
N SER A 85 -1.09 -27.03 8.20
CA SER A 85 0.35 -26.84 8.45
C SER A 85 0.88 -25.83 7.44
N PHE A 86 1.58 -24.81 7.91
CA PHE A 86 2.13 -23.78 7.04
C PHE A 86 3.43 -23.18 7.60
N LYS A 87 4.18 -22.52 6.73
CA LYS A 87 5.36 -21.74 7.09
C LYS A 87 5.42 -20.45 6.28
N ILE A 88 5.64 -19.34 6.98
CA ILE A 88 5.81 -18.01 6.40
C ILE A 88 7.16 -17.48 6.89
N ILE A 89 8.01 -17.06 5.95
CA ILE A 89 9.31 -16.46 6.25
C ILE A 89 9.33 -15.07 5.65
N TYR A 90 9.60 -14.09 6.46
CA TYR A 90 9.81 -12.72 6.03
C TYR A 90 11.25 -12.32 6.29
N ASP A 91 11.95 -11.97 5.22
CA ASP A 91 13.32 -11.48 5.23
C ASP A 91 13.32 -10.00 4.84
N PHE A 92 13.89 -9.16 5.68
CA PHE A 92 14.04 -7.73 5.42
C PHE A 92 15.42 -7.24 5.85
N ASN A 93 16.30 -7.04 4.88
CA ASN A 93 17.72 -6.79 5.09
C ASN A 93 18.36 -7.95 5.89
N ASP A 94 18.80 -7.68 7.11
CA ASP A 94 19.37 -8.63 8.08
C ASP A 94 18.35 -9.15 9.10
N ILE A 95 17.08 -8.70 9.01
CA ILE A 95 16.00 -9.15 9.88
C ILE A 95 15.27 -10.33 9.25
N GLN A 96 15.03 -11.38 10.02
CA GLN A 96 14.17 -12.50 9.65
C GLN A 96 13.12 -12.75 10.71
N ILE A 97 11.86 -12.90 10.28
CA ILE A 97 10.73 -13.34 11.10
C ILE A 97 10.14 -14.58 10.48
N ILE A 98 9.93 -15.63 11.28
CA ILE A 98 9.30 -16.87 10.83
C ILE A 98 8.02 -17.08 11.63
N ILE A 99 6.91 -17.31 10.92
CA ILE A 99 5.65 -17.76 11.50
C ILE A 99 5.36 -19.14 10.93
N SER A 100 5.15 -20.12 11.81
CA SER A 100 4.88 -21.50 11.38
C SER A 100 3.89 -22.18 12.30
N LYS A 101 3.23 -23.19 11.76
CA LYS A 101 2.30 -24.05 12.50
C LYS A 101 2.28 -25.45 11.90
N THR A 102 2.24 -26.47 12.73
CA THR A 102 1.92 -27.84 12.35
C THR A 102 0.47 -28.18 12.70
N ILE A 103 -0.08 -29.24 12.12
CA ILE A 103 -1.48 -29.67 12.37
C ILE A 103 -1.71 -29.94 13.88
N SER A 104 -0.72 -30.51 14.58
CA SER A 104 -0.81 -30.83 16.01
C SER A 104 -0.79 -29.63 16.95
N GLN A 105 -0.36 -28.47 16.45
CA GLN A 105 -0.25 -27.25 17.26
C GLN A 105 -1.55 -26.46 17.28
N ARG A 106 -1.95 -25.93 18.43
CA ARG A 106 -3.12 -25.06 18.57
C ARG A 106 -2.85 -23.60 18.25
N LYS A 107 -1.57 -23.19 18.34
CA LYS A 107 -1.11 -21.81 18.14
C LYS A 107 0.02 -21.76 17.13
N VAL A 108 0.21 -20.61 16.51
CA VAL A 108 1.38 -20.35 15.67
C VAL A 108 2.66 -20.28 16.50
N GLN A 109 3.77 -20.67 15.92
CA GLN A 109 5.11 -20.44 16.47
C GLN A 109 5.73 -19.25 15.75
N ILE A 110 6.18 -18.26 16.51
CA ILE A 110 6.85 -17.06 16.01
C ILE A 110 8.31 -17.11 16.44
N LYS A 111 9.21 -17.04 15.46
CA LYS A 111 10.65 -16.97 15.68
C LYS A 111 11.19 -15.65 15.15
N LEU A 112 11.85 -14.89 16.00
CA LEU A 112 12.58 -13.66 15.67
C LEU A 112 14.07 -13.97 15.62
N CYS A 113 14.77 -13.49 14.59
CA CYS A 113 16.23 -13.63 14.51
C CYS A 113 16.96 -12.92 15.67
N ASN A 114 18.26 -13.12 15.76
CA ASN A 114 19.06 -12.49 16.81
C ASN A 114 19.17 -10.98 16.60
N GLU A 115 19.30 -10.53 15.38
CA GLU A 115 19.48 -9.13 14.97
C GLU A 115 18.33 -8.27 15.47
N ILE A 116 17.08 -8.68 15.22
CA ILE A 116 15.90 -7.96 15.72
C ILE A 116 15.83 -7.97 17.25
N THR A 117 16.27 -9.07 17.87
CA THR A 117 16.30 -9.19 19.34
C THR A 117 17.34 -8.26 19.96
N ILE A 118 18.50 -8.13 19.34
CA ILE A 118 19.57 -7.21 19.76
C ILE A 118 19.11 -5.77 19.57
N LEU A 119 18.54 -5.44 18.41
CA LEU A 119 18.00 -4.11 18.10
C LEU A 119 16.95 -3.69 19.13
N HIS A 120 16.00 -4.57 19.45
CA HIS A 120 14.96 -4.32 20.46
C HIS A 120 15.57 -3.99 21.84
N ARG A 121 16.55 -4.78 22.30
CA ARG A 121 17.24 -4.57 23.59
C ARG A 121 17.98 -3.23 23.59
N LYS A 122 18.71 -2.93 22.51
CA LYS A 122 19.50 -1.71 22.36
C LYS A 122 18.62 -0.47 22.39
N LEU A 123 17.59 -0.39 21.54
CA LEU A 123 16.67 0.74 21.48
C LEU A 123 15.90 0.93 22.79
N LYS A 124 15.47 -0.14 23.44
CA LYS A 124 14.83 -0.06 24.75
C LYS A 124 15.76 0.51 25.83
N GLY A 125 17.04 0.12 25.82
CA GLY A 125 18.06 0.67 26.71
C GLY A 125 18.33 2.16 26.45
N GLU A 126 18.44 2.55 25.19
CA GLU A 126 18.62 3.95 24.77
C GLU A 126 17.40 4.81 25.14
N TYR A 127 16.17 4.32 24.93
CA TYR A 127 14.96 5.03 25.34
C TYR A 127 14.87 5.25 26.85
N LYS A 128 15.28 4.26 27.66
CA LYS A 128 15.37 4.43 29.13
C LYS A 128 16.36 5.52 29.53
N LYS A 129 17.52 5.60 28.85
CA LYS A 129 18.53 6.66 29.09
C LYS A 129 17.99 8.02 28.65
N PHE A 130 17.37 8.10 27.47
CA PHE A 130 16.76 9.31 26.95
C PHE A 130 15.73 9.91 27.92
N LEU A 131 14.82 9.07 28.45
CA LEU A 131 13.83 9.52 29.44
C LEU A 131 14.44 10.02 30.76
N LYS A 132 15.62 9.53 31.16
CA LYS A 132 16.34 10.07 32.33
C LYS A 132 16.87 11.46 32.04
N MET A 133 17.50 11.64 30.88
CA MET A 133 18.03 12.95 30.43
C MET A 133 16.92 14.02 30.28
N GLU A 134 15.76 13.62 29.76
CA GLU A 134 14.63 14.55 29.64
C GLU A 134 14.02 14.95 30.99
N LYS A 135 14.02 14.06 31.98
CA LYS A 135 13.60 14.39 33.35
C LYS A 135 14.53 15.34 34.10
N GLU A 136 15.78 15.42 33.68
CA GLU A 136 16.80 16.31 34.27
C GLU A 136 16.75 17.73 33.64
N LYS A 137 15.98 17.92 32.56
CA LYS A 137 15.70 19.23 31.97
C LYS A 137 14.44 19.80 32.61
N GLU A 138 14.56 20.94 33.28
CA GLU A 138 13.45 21.66 33.94
C GLU A 138 12.50 22.38 32.98
N ASP A 139 12.54 22.14 31.67
CA ASP A 139 11.74 22.84 30.67
C ASP A 139 10.29 22.34 30.60
N GLU A 140 9.37 23.24 30.84
CA GLU A 140 7.89 23.06 30.90
C GLU A 140 7.19 22.68 29.58
N TRP A 141 7.91 22.51 28.46
CA TRP A 141 7.29 22.13 27.18
C TRP A 141 7.29 20.60 27.04
N ILE A 142 6.13 20.01 27.30
CA ILE A 142 5.88 18.58 27.07
C ILE A 142 5.81 18.35 25.56
N SER A 143 6.97 18.17 24.93
CA SER A 143 7.01 17.55 23.60
C SER A 143 6.65 16.05 23.74
N ASP A 144 6.09 15.42 22.68
CA ASP A 144 5.96 13.96 22.68
C ASP A 144 7.37 13.34 22.71
N SER A 145 7.86 13.07 23.92
CA SER A 145 9.22 12.58 24.18
C SER A 145 9.56 11.31 23.37
N PHE A 146 8.57 10.53 22.98
CA PHE A 146 8.79 9.36 22.15
C PHE A 146 8.99 9.74 20.67
N TRP A 147 8.33 10.80 20.20
CA TRP A 147 8.58 11.32 18.84
C TRP A 147 10.00 11.85 18.71
N ASP A 148 10.49 12.63 19.70
CA ASP A 148 11.85 13.14 19.72
C ASP A 148 12.88 12.02 19.78
N PHE A 149 12.61 10.99 20.59
CA PHE A 149 13.44 9.79 20.61
C PHE A 149 13.49 9.11 19.23
N LYS A 150 12.34 8.88 18.58
CA LYS A 150 12.30 8.27 17.24
C LYS A 150 13.09 9.11 16.24
N ASN A 151 12.88 10.42 16.24
CA ASN A 151 13.56 11.32 15.30
C ASN A 151 15.08 11.22 15.48
N LYS A 152 15.59 11.37 16.72
CA LYS A 152 17.02 11.41 17.02
C LYS A 152 17.71 10.05 16.87
N TYR A 153 17.11 8.98 17.38
CA TYR A 153 17.76 7.66 17.50
C TYR A 153 17.40 6.65 16.41
N ILE A 154 16.36 6.92 15.64
CA ILE A 154 15.88 6.03 14.59
C ILE A 154 15.99 6.69 13.23
N TYR A 155 15.24 7.77 12.98
CA TYR A 155 15.12 8.33 11.65
C TYR A 155 16.37 9.07 11.16
N GLN A 156 17.11 9.74 12.05
CA GLN A 156 18.41 10.36 11.74
C GLN A 156 19.57 9.36 11.68
N ASN A 157 19.35 8.10 12.06
CA ASN A 157 20.36 7.04 12.00
C ASN A 157 20.14 6.20 10.73
N GLU A 158 21.04 6.31 9.75
CA GLU A 158 20.92 5.63 8.45
C GLU A 158 20.84 4.10 8.56
N GLU A 159 21.55 3.47 9.51
CA GLU A 159 21.49 2.02 9.71
C GLU A 159 20.14 1.56 10.23
N ARG A 160 19.42 2.41 10.96
CA ARG A 160 18.15 2.08 11.62
C ARG A 160 16.95 2.53 10.82
N SER A 161 17.00 3.70 10.20
CA SER A 161 15.89 4.28 9.44
C SER A 161 15.40 3.34 8.33
N LYS A 162 16.30 2.50 7.78
CA LYS A 162 15.96 1.49 6.76
C LYS A 162 14.92 0.45 7.21
N TYR A 163 14.72 0.25 8.53
CA TYR A 163 13.74 -0.72 9.05
C TYR A 163 12.38 -0.10 9.34
N PHE A 164 12.33 1.20 9.59
CA PHE A 164 11.16 1.89 10.16
C PHE A 164 10.51 2.84 9.16
N SER A 165 10.25 2.35 7.95
CA SER A 165 9.46 3.09 6.97
C SER A 165 7.96 2.96 7.26
N GLU A 166 7.20 4.01 6.98
CA GLU A 166 5.76 4.00 7.14
C GLU A 166 5.10 3.12 6.08
N SER A 167 4.10 2.38 6.49
CA SER A 167 3.30 1.53 5.62
C SER A 167 1.85 1.98 5.67
N LEU A 168 1.18 2.06 4.52
CA LEU A 168 -0.20 2.48 4.44
C LEU A 168 -0.98 1.51 3.56
N PHE A 169 -2.05 0.94 4.11
CA PHE A 169 -2.91 0.01 3.39
C PHE A 169 -4.16 0.71 2.86
N ILE A 170 -4.40 0.58 1.56
CA ILE A 170 -5.57 1.11 0.85
C ILE A 170 -6.38 -0.09 0.36
N PRO A 171 -7.44 -0.49 1.08
CA PRO A 171 -8.23 -1.67 0.75
C PRO A 171 -9.08 -1.45 -0.50
N ALA A 172 -9.59 -2.53 -1.09
CA ALA A 172 -10.74 -2.49 -1.99
C ALA A 172 -12.03 -2.09 -1.23
N SER A 173 -13.12 -1.86 -1.95
CA SER A 173 -14.44 -1.48 -1.38
C SER A 173 -14.44 -0.15 -0.61
N ARG A 174 -13.70 0.82 -1.09
CA ARG A 174 -13.55 2.15 -0.49
C ARG A 174 -14.83 3.00 -0.55
N SER A 175 -15.76 2.66 -1.44
CA SER A 175 -17.11 3.24 -1.50
C SER A 175 -17.92 3.10 -0.19
N PHE A 176 -17.53 2.17 0.68
CA PHE A 176 -18.06 2.07 2.04
C PHE A 176 -17.98 3.41 2.77
N PHE A 177 -16.89 4.16 2.63
CA PHE A 177 -16.69 5.44 3.32
C PHE A 177 -17.58 6.56 2.80
N ALA A 178 -17.96 6.54 1.52
CA ALA A 178 -18.92 7.50 0.96
C ALA A 178 -20.30 7.39 1.62
N ASN A 179 -20.68 6.18 2.04
CA ASN A 179 -21.98 5.89 2.64
C ASN A 179 -21.93 5.90 4.18
N LEU A 180 -20.76 5.75 4.79
CA LEU A 180 -20.60 5.71 6.24
C LEU A 180 -21.01 7.03 6.90
N GLN A 181 -20.71 8.17 6.27
CA GLN A 181 -21.03 9.50 6.80
C GLN A 181 -22.52 9.67 7.17
N LYS A 182 -23.42 9.06 6.40
CA LYS A 182 -24.87 9.10 6.68
C LYS A 182 -25.33 8.11 7.75
N ASN A 183 -24.58 7.04 7.98
CA ASN A 183 -25.02 5.87 8.75
C ASN A 183 -24.14 5.54 9.95
N ILE A 184 -23.20 6.42 10.33
CA ILE A 184 -22.19 6.14 11.36
C ILE A 184 -22.81 5.71 12.70
N PHE A 185 -23.93 6.33 13.11
CA PHE A 185 -24.60 5.97 14.35
C PHE A 185 -25.24 4.58 14.30
N SER A 186 -25.72 4.14 13.13
CA SER A 186 -26.23 2.77 12.96
C SER A 186 -25.13 1.73 13.06
N PHE A 187 -23.92 2.05 12.61
CA PHE A 187 -22.76 1.17 12.75
C PHE A 187 -22.26 1.12 14.20
N LEU A 188 -22.13 2.26 14.86
CA LEU A 188 -21.69 2.34 16.25
C LEU A 188 -22.66 1.66 17.22
N SER A 189 -23.98 1.80 16.99
CA SER A 189 -25.01 1.21 17.87
C SER A 189 -25.10 -0.32 17.77
N LYS A 190 -24.63 -0.93 16.67
CA LYS A 190 -24.72 -2.37 16.41
C LYS A 190 -23.43 -3.13 16.74
N ASN A 191 -22.39 -2.49 17.30
CA ASN A 191 -21.09 -3.09 17.56
C ASN A 191 -20.56 -3.90 16.36
N ILE A 192 -20.73 -3.39 15.14
CA ILE A 192 -20.26 -4.05 13.92
C ILE A 192 -18.73 -4.08 13.95
N ASP A 193 -18.17 -5.27 13.89
CA ASP A 193 -16.72 -5.46 13.80
C ASP A 193 -16.23 -5.06 12.39
N ILE A 194 -15.53 -3.93 12.32
CA ILE A 194 -14.98 -3.41 11.06
C ILE A 194 -13.63 -4.09 10.82
N ASP A 195 -13.40 -4.57 9.60
CA ASP A 195 -12.09 -5.09 9.18
C ASP A 195 -10.97 -4.11 9.60
N PRO A 196 -9.91 -4.59 10.26
CA PRO A 196 -8.83 -3.74 10.77
C PRO A 196 -8.20 -2.84 9.70
N PHE A 197 -8.05 -3.34 8.47
CA PHE A 197 -7.50 -2.57 7.35
C PHE A 197 -8.43 -1.43 6.93
N MET A 198 -9.74 -1.68 6.93
CA MET A 198 -10.75 -0.66 6.67
C MET A 198 -10.77 0.41 7.76
N SER A 199 -10.66 0.02 9.02
CA SER A 199 -10.64 0.96 10.15
C SER A 199 -9.42 1.89 10.11
N GLU A 200 -8.24 1.34 9.84
CA GLU A 200 -7.01 2.11 9.73
C GLU A 200 -7.03 3.05 8.51
N PHE A 201 -7.44 2.54 7.36
CA PHE A 201 -7.62 3.35 6.15
C PHE A 201 -8.60 4.50 6.38
N GLY A 202 -9.74 4.25 7.04
CA GLY A 202 -10.72 5.28 7.38
C GLY A 202 -10.13 6.40 8.22
N SER A 203 -9.31 6.08 9.22
CA SER A 203 -8.60 7.07 10.03
C SER A 203 -7.65 7.94 9.19
N LYS A 204 -6.92 7.34 8.24
CA LYS A 204 -6.03 8.06 7.32
C LYS A 204 -6.81 8.92 6.32
N TYR A 205 -7.95 8.44 5.86
CA TYR A 205 -8.85 9.20 4.99
C TYR A 205 -9.40 10.45 5.71
N GLU A 206 -9.92 10.30 6.93
CA GLU A 206 -10.39 11.44 7.74
C GLU A 206 -9.28 12.46 8.03
N PHE A 207 -8.07 11.99 8.31
CA PHE A 207 -6.90 12.83 8.45
C PHE A 207 -6.58 13.62 7.17
N SER A 208 -6.65 12.96 5.99
CA SER A 208 -6.40 13.60 4.70
C SER A 208 -7.43 14.71 4.42
N LYS A 209 -8.71 14.49 4.74
CA LYS A 209 -9.76 15.51 4.58
C LYS A 209 -9.45 16.76 5.41
N LYS A 210 -9.07 16.59 6.68
CA LYS A 210 -8.70 17.71 7.57
C LYS A 210 -7.53 18.51 7.01
N ILE A 211 -6.48 17.84 6.54
CA ILE A 211 -5.33 18.50 5.92
C ILE A 211 -5.75 19.26 4.67
N TYR A 212 -6.59 18.64 3.85
CA TYR A 212 -7.05 19.25 2.61
C TYR A 212 -7.88 20.52 2.85
N SER A 213 -8.66 20.58 3.92
CA SER A 213 -9.54 21.71 4.23
C SER A 213 -8.93 22.77 5.13
N ASP A 214 -8.24 22.37 6.21
CA ASP A 214 -7.98 23.24 7.34
C ASP A 214 -6.53 23.74 7.47
N SER A 215 -5.59 23.08 6.82
CA SER A 215 -4.17 23.41 7.02
C SER A 215 -3.67 24.45 6.02
N ILE A 216 -3.76 25.73 6.39
CA ILE A 216 -3.22 26.84 5.61
C ILE A 216 -1.72 26.62 5.30
N TYR A 217 -0.95 26.10 6.25
CA TYR A 217 0.48 25.85 6.08
C TYR A 217 0.77 24.75 5.05
N LEU A 218 0.12 23.59 5.15
CA LEU A 218 0.32 22.50 4.20
C LEU A 218 -0.24 22.86 2.83
N LYS A 219 -1.39 23.50 2.77
CA LYS A 219 -2.00 23.97 1.54
C LYS A 219 -1.10 24.99 0.81
N THR A 220 -0.57 26.01 1.53
CA THR A 220 0.33 27.00 0.93
C THR A 220 1.67 26.41 0.53
N ARG A 221 2.19 25.38 1.21
CA ARG A 221 3.41 24.67 0.84
C ARG A 221 3.19 23.74 -0.34
N LEU A 222 2.12 22.95 -0.32
CA LEU A 222 1.80 21.97 -1.36
C LEU A 222 1.40 22.66 -2.67
N GLU A 223 0.63 23.73 -2.63
CA GLU A 223 0.21 24.48 -3.83
C GLU A 223 1.39 25.10 -4.61
N LYS A 224 2.57 25.22 -4.01
CA LYS A 224 3.81 25.65 -4.70
C LYS A 224 4.57 24.48 -5.34
N ASP A 225 4.31 23.25 -4.91
CA ASP A 225 4.98 22.06 -5.39
C ASP A 225 4.46 21.66 -6.78
N THR A 226 5.37 21.44 -7.72
CA THR A 226 5.03 21.08 -9.10
C THR A 226 4.44 19.69 -9.21
N THR A 227 4.93 18.73 -8.42
CA THR A 227 4.43 17.36 -8.37
C THR A 227 3.02 17.32 -7.79
N TYR A 228 2.76 18.10 -6.73
CA TYR A 228 1.42 18.24 -6.18
C TYR A 228 0.41 18.75 -7.21
N LYS A 229 0.78 19.78 -8.00
CA LYS A 229 -0.07 20.30 -9.08
C LYS A 229 -0.40 19.24 -10.14
N LYS A 230 0.60 18.41 -10.53
CA LYS A 230 0.39 17.29 -11.45
C LYS A 230 -0.57 16.27 -10.86
N ILE A 231 -0.40 15.91 -9.57
CA ILE A 231 -1.32 15.02 -8.87
C ILE A 231 -2.74 15.59 -8.84
N GLN A 232 -2.92 16.89 -8.57
CA GLN A 232 -4.25 17.52 -8.58
C GLN A 232 -4.93 17.48 -9.97
N ILE A 233 -4.17 17.62 -11.05
CA ILE A 233 -4.68 17.47 -12.42
C ILE A 233 -5.17 16.04 -12.64
N ILE A 234 -4.40 15.05 -12.23
CA ILE A 234 -4.77 13.63 -12.32
C ILE A 234 -6.03 13.34 -11.49
N VAL A 235 -6.07 13.80 -10.24
CA VAL A 235 -7.24 13.64 -9.35
C VAL A 235 -8.49 14.23 -10.00
N LYS A 236 -8.39 15.45 -10.52
CA LYS A 236 -9.50 16.11 -11.24
C LYS A 236 -9.94 15.31 -12.47
N SER A 237 -9.01 14.73 -13.22
CA SER A 237 -9.31 13.94 -14.41
C SER A 237 -10.03 12.62 -14.06
N ILE A 238 -9.64 11.95 -12.98
CA ILE A 238 -10.27 10.70 -12.53
C ILE A 238 -11.66 10.96 -11.96
N LEU A 239 -11.79 12.01 -11.13
CA LEU A 239 -13.07 12.37 -10.50
C LEU A 239 -14.04 13.06 -11.48
N ASN A 240 -13.55 13.49 -12.64
CA ASN A 240 -14.28 14.38 -13.56
C ASN A 240 -14.88 15.57 -12.82
N GLY A 241 -14.10 16.22 -11.93
CA GLY A 241 -14.55 17.34 -11.11
C GLY A 241 -13.50 17.75 -10.07
N ASN A 242 -13.78 18.83 -9.35
CA ASN A 242 -12.93 19.33 -8.28
C ASN A 242 -13.46 18.85 -6.94
N TYR A 243 -12.60 18.26 -6.12
CA TYR A 243 -12.94 17.88 -4.75
C TYR A 243 -13.06 19.10 -3.84
N LYS A 244 -14.08 19.10 -2.99
CA LYS A 244 -14.29 20.06 -1.90
C LYS A 244 -14.73 19.35 -0.62
N TYR A 245 -14.17 19.76 0.50
CA TYR A 245 -14.65 19.35 1.81
C TYR A 245 -15.31 20.55 2.49
N ARG A 246 -16.58 20.43 2.82
CA ARG A 246 -17.37 21.48 3.49
C ARG A 246 -18.52 20.85 4.28
N ASP A 247 -18.88 21.48 5.40
CA ASP A 247 -19.96 21.02 6.28
C ASP A 247 -19.79 19.55 6.69
N ASP A 248 -18.54 19.15 7.01
CA ASP A 248 -18.14 17.77 7.34
C ASP A 248 -18.51 16.72 6.28
N GLN A 249 -18.64 17.13 5.03
CA GLN A 249 -19.00 16.27 3.90
C GLN A 249 -18.08 16.44 2.70
N ASP A 250 -17.98 15.35 1.94
CA ASP A 250 -17.21 15.30 0.70
C ASP A 250 -18.09 15.67 -0.49
N TRP A 251 -17.60 16.62 -1.31
CA TRP A 251 -18.31 17.13 -2.49
C TRP A 251 -17.41 17.07 -3.72
N ILE A 252 -18.04 16.83 -4.86
CA ILE A 252 -17.38 16.92 -6.18
C ILE A 252 -18.09 18.02 -6.97
N GLU A 253 -17.34 19.04 -7.40
CA GLU A 253 -17.85 20.19 -8.15
C GLU A 253 -17.45 20.10 -9.61
N LEU A 254 -18.44 20.16 -10.49
CA LEU A 254 -18.28 20.19 -11.94
C LEU A 254 -19.21 21.25 -12.55
N ASN A 255 -18.65 22.16 -13.35
CA ASN A 255 -19.42 23.19 -14.10
C ASN A 255 -20.36 24.05 -13.22
N GLY A 256 -19.98 24.29 -11.96
CA GLY A 256 -20.78 25.07 -11.01
C GLY A 256 -21.82 24.28 -10.22
N GLU A 257 -22.02 23.01 -10.55
CA GLU A 257 -22.85 22.09 -9.77
C GLU A 257 -22.00 21.28 -8.79
N ALA A 258 -22.56 20.97 -7.61
CA ALA A 258 -21.89 20.19 -6.58
C ALA A 258 -22.71 18.95 -6.24
N ILE A 259 -22.07 17.79 -6.28
CA ILE A 259 -22.66 16.50 -5.93
C ILE A 259 -22.00 16.01 -4.65
N ASN A 260 -22.80 15.67 -3.63
CA ASN A 260 -22.30 14.99 -2.44
C ASN A 260 -21.78 13.60 -2.81
N LEU A 261 -20.63 13.20 -2.25
CA LEU A 261 -19.98 11.93 -2.58
C LEU A 261 -20.90 10.73 -2.42
N SER A 262 -21.79 10.73 -1.43
CA SER A 262 -22.75 9.63 -1.23
C SER A 262 -23.79 9.47 -2.35
N ASN A 263 -23.94 10.48 -3.20
CA ASN A 263 -24.82 10.47 -4.39
C ASN A 263 -24.03 10.48 -5.71
N ALA A 264 -22.69 10.48 -5.63
CA ALA A 264 -21.81 10.47 -6.78
C ALA A 264 -21.78 9.08 -7.46
N SER A 265 -21.14 8.98 -8.61
CA SER A 265 -20.97 7.69 -9.30
C SER A 265 -20.12 6.71 -8.47
N SER A 266 -20.31 5.40 -8.69
CA SER A 266 -19.54 4.36 -8.00
C SER A 266 -18.04 4.51 -8.19
N GLY A 267 -17.60 4.94 -9.39
CA GLY A 267 -16.18 5.22 -9.65
C GLY A 267 -15.64 6.37 -8.81
N GLN A 268 -16.42 7.43 -8.61
CA GLN A 268 -16.05 8.57 -7.75
C GLN A 268 -16.03 8.17 -6.27
N GLN A 269 -17.05 7.42 -5.81
CA GLN A 269 -17.12 6.92 -4.43
C GLN A 269 -15.96 6.00 -4.10
N GLU A 270 -15.55 5.15 -5.04
CA GLU A 270 -14.47 4.19 -4.86
C GLU A 270 -13.09 4.86 -4.95
N SER A 271 -12.89 5.82 -5.86
CA SER A 271 -11.58 6.42 -6.11
C SER A 271 -11.23 7.56 -5.16
N LEU A 272 -12.19 8.43 -4.77
CA LEU A 272 -11.89 9.63 -3.99
C LEU A 272 -11.12 9.36 -2.69
N PRO A 273 -11.50 8.38 -1.83
CA PRO A 273 -10.77 8.14 -0.59
C PRO A 273 -9.29 7.78 -0.83
N MET A 274 -9.01 6.94 -1.83
CA MET A 274 -7.65 6.58 -2.24
C MET A 274 -6.89 7.80 -2.77
N LEU A 275 -7.50 8.57 -3.66
CA LEU A 275 -6.88 9.73 -4.29
C LEU A 275 -6.48 10.80 -3.26
N LEU A 276 -7.30 11.04 -2.23
CA LEU A 276 -6.96 11.99 -1.17
C LEU A 276 -5.74 11.53 -0.38
N ILE A 277 -5.67 10.26 -0.01
CA ILE A 277 -4.52 9.70 0.70
C ILE A 277 -3.26 9.81 -0.16
N LEU A 278 -3.32 9.38 -1.44
CA LEU A 278 -2.18 9.43 -2.35
C LEU A 278 -1.78 10.86 -2.74
N SER A 279 -2.66 11.85 -2.56
CA SER A 279 -2.36 13.27 -2.79
C SER A 279 -1.66 13.95 -1.61
N ILE A 280 -1.76 13.40 -0.40
CA ILE A 280 -1.31 14.06 0.84
C ILE A 280 -0.13 13.32 1.47
N PHE A 281 -0.24 12.02 1.67
CA PHE A 281 0.75 11.24 2.42
C PHE A 281 2.17 11.27 1.84
N PRO A 282 2.39 11.25 0.51
CA PRO A 282 3.74 11.36 -0.05
C PRO A 282 4.48 12.65 0.33
N PHE A 283 3.74 13.72 0.64
CA PHE A 283 4.31 15.03 1.00
C PHE A 283 4.50 15.21 2.51
N ILE A 284 3.75 14.51 3.34
CA ILE A 284 3.86 14.61 4.80
C ILE A 284 5.04 13.77 5.29
N ASN A 285 5.25 12.61 4.72
CA ASN A 285 6.25 11.64 5.13
C ASN A 285 7.66 11.95 4.64
N THR A 286 8.02 13.23 4.51
CA THR A 286 9.32 13.67 3.99
C THR A 286 10.53 13.22 4.81
N THR A 287 10.34 12.82 6.07
CA THR A 287 11.40 12.26 6.92
C THR A 287 11.66 10.78 6.67
N ASN A 288 10.69 10.06 6.11
CA ASN A 288 10.76 8.63 5.82
C ASN A 288 10.74 8.36 4.32
N LYS A 289 11.90 8.53 3.67
CA LYS A 289 12.13 7.97 2.34
C LYS A 289 11.86 6.46 2.39
N ASN A 290 11.20 5.92 1.35
CA ASN A 290 10.82 4.50 1.23
C ASN A 290 9.57 4.06 2.02
N SER A 291 8.63 4.97 2.31
CA SER A 291 7.27 4.55 2.71
C SER A 291 6.65 3.67 1.62
N ILE A 292 5.77 2.78 2.01
CA ILE A 292 5.17 1.83 1.08
C ILE A 292 3.65 1.90 1.12
N PHE A 293 3.03 2.07 -0.05
CA PHE A 293 1.59 2.05 -0.23
C PHE A 293 1.14 0.68 -0.71
N PHE A 294 0.27 0.04 0.04
CA PHE A 294 -0.39 -1.20 -0.36
C PHE A 294 -1.75 -0.84 -0.92
N ILE A 295 -1.98 -1.05 -2.21
CA ILE A 295 -3.17 -0.58 -2.91
C ILE A 295 -3.91 -1.78 -3.52
N GLU A 296 -5.07 -2.10 -2.99
CA GLU A 296 -5.91 -3.13 -3.58
C GLU A 296 -6.84 -2.52 -4.63
N GLU A 297 -6.83 -3.13 -5.82
CA GLU A 297 -7.73 -2.85 -6.94
C GLU A 297 -7.94 -1.34 -7.20
N PRO A 298 -6.85 -0.60 -7.52
CA PRO A 298 -6.95 0.85 -7.75
C PRO A 298 -7.85 1.21 -8.94
N GLU A 299 -8.08 0.26 -9.82
CA GLU A 299 -8.94 0.37 -11.01
C GLU A 299 -10.43 0.17 -10.74
N ALA A 300 -10.83 -0.24 -9.53
CA ALA A 300 -12.21 -0.61 -9.22
C ALA A 300 -13.21 0.48 -9.65
N HIS A 301 -14.22 0.08 -10.43
CA HIS A 301 -15.25 0.96 -11.00
C HIS A 301 -14.77 2.10 -11.91
N LEU A 302 -13.51 2.08 -12.37
CA LEU A 302 -12.95 3.09 -13.26
C LEU A 302 -12.93 2.61 -14.71
N PHE A 303 -13.28 3.52 -15.63
CA PHE A 303 -13.12 3.29 -17.04
C PHE A 303 -11.63 3.20 -17.43
N PRO A 304 -11.23 2.46 -18.48
CA PRO A 304 -9.82 2.24 -18.85
C PRO A 304 -8.97 3.51 -18.98
N VAL A 305 -9.52 4.62 -19.47
CA VAL A 305 -8.79 5.90 -19.55
C VAL A 305 -8.40 6.41 -18.15
N SER A 306 -9.30 6.30 -17.17
CA SER A 306 -9.02 6.69 -15.80
C SER A 306 -7.99 5.77 -15.13
N GLN A 307 -7.93 4.49 -15.52
CA GLN A 307 -6.91 3.55 -15.05
C GLN A 307 -5.51 3.96 -15.49
N LYS A 308 -5.35 4.49 -16.72
CA LYS A 308 -4.08 5.11 -17.16
C LYS A 308 -3.65 6.24 -16.23
N HIS A 309 -4.59 7.09 -15.80
CA HIS A 309 -4.29 8.18 -14.85
C HIS A 309 -3.85 7.67 -13.48
N ILE A 310 -4.45 6.58 -12.99
CA ILE A 310 -3.99 5.92 -11.74
C ILE A 310 -2.54 5.46 -11.89
N VAL A 311 -2.18 4.84 -13.00
CA VAL A 311 -0.80 4.38 -13.24
C VAL A 311 0.17 5.56 -13.31
N SER A 312 -0.21 6.68 -13.95
CA SER A 312 0.59 7.91 -13.95
C SER A 312 0.78 8.47 -12.53
N LEU A 313 -0.25 8.43 -11.68
CA LEU A 313 -0.15 8.82 -10.27
C LEU A 313 0.85 7.94 -9.52
N ILE A 314 0.82 6.63 -9.73
CA ILE A 314 1.78 5.69 -9.13
C ILE A 314 3.21 6.01 -9.58
N GLY A 315 3.42 6.35 -10.85
CA GLY A 315 4.72 6.80 -11.36
C GLY A 315 5.21 8.08 -10.69
N LEU A 316 4.35 9.08 -10.48
CA LEU A 316 4.71 10.30 -9.74
C LEU A 316 5.12 9.97 -8.29
N ILE A 317 4.38 9.11 -7.61
CA ILE A 317 4.65 8.68 -6.23
C ILE A 317 5.98 7.90 -6.16
N TYR A 318 6.26 7.03 -7.14
CA TYR A 318 7.54 6.33 -7.25
C TYR A 318 8.71 7.33 -7.36
N ASN A 319 8.59 8.36 -8.18
CA ASN A 319 9.63 9.40 -8.33
C ASN A 319 9.78 10.29 -7.08
N MET A 320 8.80 10.30 -6.19
CA MET A 320 8.91 10.88 -4.84
C MET A 320 9.60 9.94 -3.83
N GLN A 321 10.27 8.88 -4.30
CA GLN A 321 10.95 7.88 -3.47
C GLN A 321 9.99 7.10 -2.54
N GLN A 322 8.75 6.89 -2.99
CA GLN A 322 7.78 6.07 -2.30
C GLN A 322 7.60 4.72 -3.02
N ASN A 323 7.42 3.66 -2.27
CA ASN A 323 7.22 2.33 -2.82
C ASN A 323 5.74 1.99 -2.92
N SER A 324 5.38 1.02 -3.78
CA SER A 324 4.01 0.55 -3.89
C SER A 324 3.90 -0.95 -4.12
N VAL A 325 2.83 -1.56 -3.58
CA VAL A 325 2.40 -2.93 -3.86
C VAL A 325 0.95 -2.88 -4.28
N ILE A 326 0.66 -3.29 -5.50
CA ILE A 326 -0.64 -3.12 -6.15
C ILE A 326 -1.22 -4.48 -6.49
N THR A 327 -2.45 -4.74 -6.10
CA THR A 327 -3.22 -5.87 -6.65
C THR A 327 -4.17 -5.37 -7.72
N THR A 328 -4.31 -6.12 -8.79
CA THR A 328 -5.19 -5.74 -9.89
C THR A 328 -5.84 -6.95 -10.57
N HIS A 329 -6.98 -6.71 -11.20
CA HIS A 329 -7.65 -7.62 -12.13
C HIS A 329 -7.59 -7.07 -13.57
N SER A 330 -7.10 -5.82 -13.74
CA SER A 330 -7.18 -5.12 -15.01
C SER A 330 -5.91 -5.28 -15.85
N PRO A 331 -6.06 -5.77 -17.08
CA PRO A 331 -4.99 -5.74 -18.07
C PRO A 331 -4.53 -4.32 -18.42
N TYR A 332 -5.45 -3.34 -18.37
CA TYR A 332 -5.10 -1.95 -18.70
C TYR A 332 -4.10 -1.32 -17.74
N ILE A 333 -4.08 -1.76 -16.48
CA ILE A 333 -3.03 -1.37 -15.52
C ILE A 333 -1.65 -1.84 -16.00
N LEU A 334 -1.53 -3.10 -16.47
CA LEU A 334 -0.26 -3.61 -16.99
C LEU A 334 0.18 -2.88 -18.27
N THR A 335 -0.76 -2.68 -19.20
CA THR A 335 -0.47 -1.96 -20.46
C THR A 335 -0.01 -0.53 -20.18
N ALA A 336 -0.71 0.18 -19.29
CA ALA A 336 -0.32 1.53 -18.91
C ALA A 336 1.05 1.55 -18.19
N MET A 337 1.35 0.54 -17.37
CA MET A 337 2.65 0.42 -16.71
C MET A 337 3.77 0.18 -17.73
N ASN A 338 3.57 -0.70 -18.71
CA ASN A 338 4.52 -0.94 -19.79
C ASN A 338 4.83 0.34 -20.58
N ASN A 339 3.84 1.23 -20.77
CA ASN A 339 4.09 2.52 -21.39
C ASN A 339 5.05 3.40 -20.56
N LEU A 340 4.96 3.37 -19.22
CA LEU A 340 5.87 4.13 -18.35
C LEU A 340 7.28 3.55 -18.32
N LEU A 341 7.39 2.20 -18.40
CA LEU A 341 8.68 1.50 -18.47
C LEU A 341 9.38 1.82 -19.79
N LEU A 342 8.68 1.66 -20.92
CA LEU A 342 9.21 1.98 -22.24
C LEU A 342 9.61 3.46 -22.37
N ALA A 343 8.77 4.37 -21.83
CA ALA A 343 9.05 5.79 -21.83
C ALA A 343 10.33 6.11 -21.04
N TYR A 344 10.57 5.43 -19.91
CA TYR A 344 11.81 5.57 -19.16
C TYR A 344 13.03 5.17 -20.00
N ASP A 345 13.02 4.01 -20.66
CA ASP A 345 14.12 3.53 -21.48
C ASP A 345 14.36 4.46 -22.70
N VAL A 346 13.29 4.90 -23.38
CA VAL A 346 13.40 5.88 -24.49
C VAL A 346 13.98 7.21 -24.00
N MET A 347 13.58 7.67 -22.82
CA MET A 347 14.10 8.90 -22.22
C MET A 347 15.61 8.77 -21.92
N GLN A 348 16.06 7.61 -21.44
CA GLN A 348 17.49 7.37 -21.19
C GLN A 348 18.31 7.35 -22.49
N GLU A 349 17.78 6.78 -23.58
CA GLU A 349 18.47 6.67 -24.85
C GLU A 349 18.44 7.97 -25.68
N LYS A 350 17.30 8.67 -25.72
CA LYS A 350 17.04 9.81 -26.64
C LYS A 350 16.87 11.16 -25.95
N GLY A 351 16.93 11.16 -24.61
CA GLY A 351 16.75 12.38 -23.80
C GLY A 351 15.27 12.70 -23.51
N GLU A 352 15.04 13.52 -22.49
CA GLU A 352 13.71 13.85 -21.96
C GLU A 352 12.73 14.44 -23.00
N LYS A 353 13.25 15.25 -23.94
CA LYS A 353 12.42 15.92 -24.97
C LYS A 353 11.74 14.93 -25.93
N SER A 354 12.26 13.71 -26.03
CA SER A 354 11.71 12.68 -26.92
C SER A 354 10.32 12.20 -26.52
N ILE A 355 10.01 12.23 -25.23
CA ILE A 355 8.74 11.74 -24.66
C ILE A 355 7.79 12.84 -24.21
N GLU A 356 8.24 14.12 -24.18
CA GLU A 356 7.54 15.25 -23.53
C GLU A 356 6.08 15.43 -23.99
N LYS A 357 5.79 15.15 -25.29
CA LYS A 357 4.43 15.27 -25.85
C LYS A 357 3.57 14.00 -25.67
N ILE A 358 4.15 12.92 -25.15
CA ILE A 358 3.52 11.59 -25.08
C ILE A 358 3.19 11.23 -23.64
N ILE A 359 4.19 11.34 -22.75
CA ILE A 359 4.11 10.94 -21.34
C ILE A 359 4.87 11.96 -20.49
N ASP A 360 4.31 12.28 -19.32
CA ASP A 360 5.04 13.10 -18.32
C ASP A 360 6.27 12.32 -17.83
N LYS A 361 7.45 12.90 -17.99
CA LYS A 361 8.73 12.31 -17.58
C LYS A 361 8.76 11.93 -16.08
N ASP A 362 8.09 12.73 -15.25
CA ASP A 362 8.04 12.50 -13.80
C ASP A 362 7.14 11.32 -13.42
N SER A 363 6.43 10.71 -14.38
CA SER A 363 5.68 9.46 -14.20
C SER A 363 6.45 8.22 -14.64
N CYS A 364 7.59 8.36 -15.32
CA CYS A 364 8.36 7.24 -15.86
C CYS A 364 8.95 6.37 -14.75
N ILE A 365 9.01 5.06 -14.96
CA ILE A 365 9.47 4.07 -13.97
C ILE A 365 10.60 3.25 -14.58
N ASN A 366 11.71 3.05 -13.82
CA ASN A 366 12.78 2.17 -14.23
C ASN A 366 12.36 0.71 -14.12
N PHE A 367 12.58 -0.07 -15.18
CA PHE A 367 12.31 -1.51 -15.22
C PHE A 367 12.99 -2.29 -14.09
N ASP A 368 14.19 -1.90 -13.68
CA ASP A 368 14.95 -2.60 -12.63
C ASP A 368 14.36 -2.42 -11.22
N ASP A 369 13.47 -1.45 -11.05
CA ASP A 369 12.79 -1.14 -9.79
C ASP A 369 11.39 -1.78 -9.67
N ILE A 370 10.86 -2.40 -10.75
CA ILE A 370 9.53 -3.02 -10.76
C ILE A 370 9.60 -4.54 -10.65
N GLN A 371 8.60 -5.11 -10.00
CA GLN A 371 8.33 -6.54 -9.98
C GLN A 371 6.86 -6.80 -10.31
N ALA A 372 6.59 -7.76 -11.17
CA ALA A 372 5.24 -8.15 -11.52
C ALA A 372 5.04 -9.66 -11.40
N TYR A 373 3.91 -10.06 -10.85
CA TYR A 373 3.59 -11.44 -10.53
C TYR A 373 2.14 -11.79 -10.86
N THR A 374 1.91 -13.08 -11.08
CA THR A 374 0.57 -13.67 -11.07
C THR A 374 0.51 -14.86 -10.11
N ILE A 375 -0.70 -15.19 -9.64
CA ILE A 375 -0.92 -16.39 -8.83
C ILE A 375 -1.75 -17.38 -9.65
N LYS A 376 -1.14 -18.51 -9.99
CA LYS A 376 -1.79 -19.61 -10.72
C LYS A 376 -1.71 -20.90 -9.91
N ASN A 377 -2.86 -21.54 -9.64
CA ASN A 377 -2.96 -22.79 -8.86
C ASN A 377 -2.30 -22.70 -7.46
N GLY A 378 -2.36 -21.51 -6.82
CA GLY A 378 -1.77 -21.25 -5.51
C GLY A 378 -0.25 -21.02 -5.53
N LYS A 379 0.37 -20.88 -6.70
CA LYS A 379 1.81 -20.57 -6.85
C LYS A 379 2.00 -19.18 -7.39
N LEU A 380 2.92 -18.43 -6.81
CA LEU A 380 3.34 -17.10 -7.29
C LEU A 380 4.35 -17.27 -8.42
N ILE A 381 4.09 -16.65 -9.56
CA ILE A 381 4.90 -16.72 -10.78
C ILE A 381 5.24 -15.30 -11.21
N SER A 382 6.52 -15.02 -11.46
CA SER A 382 6.96 -13.76 -12.07
C SER A 382 6.52 -13.70 -13.54
N ILE A 383 6.03 -12.55 -13.95
CA ILE A 383 5.61 -12.23 -15.31
C ILE A 383 6.49 -11.14 -15.94
N MET A 384 7.68 -10.92 -15.40
CA MET A 384 8.66 -9.97 -15.96
C MET A 384 9.32 -10.54 -17.19
N ASN A 385 9.27 -9.83 -18.31
CA ASN A 385 10.06 -10.13 -19.52
C ASN A 385 11.36 -9.28 -19.49
N LYS A 386 12.47 -9.93 -19.16
CA LYS A 386 13.76 -9.25 -18.99
C LYS A 386 14.41 -8.86 -20.32
N GLU A 387 14.11 -9.59 -21.40
CA GLU A 387 14.68 -9.33 -22.73
C GLU A 387 14.08 -8.05 -23.32
N GLU A 388 12.76 -7.91 -23.22
CA GLU A 388 12.04 -6.73 -23.70
C GLU A 388 11.99 -5.59 -22.67
N ARG A 389 12.43 -5.82 -21.43
CA ARG A 389 12.32 -4.90 -20.29
C ARG A 389 10.87 -4.41 -20.04
N LEU A 390 9.93 -5.34 -20.14
CA LEU A 390 8.49 -5.10 -19.98
C LEU A 390 7.86 -6.14 -19.04
N ILE A 391 6.63 -5.88 -18.63
CA ILE A 391 5.77 -6.87 -17.98
C ILE A 391 5.14 -7.72 -19.09
N GLY A 392 5.26 -9.04 -19.02
CA GLY A 392 4.71 -9.96 -20.01
C GLY A 392 3.18 -9.90 -20.08
N ILE A 393 2.66 -9.79 -21.29
CA ILE A 393 1.23 -9.56 -21.59
C ILE A 393 0.48 -10.89 -21.80
N ASN A 394 1.15 -12.03 -21.90
CA ASN A 394 0.58 -13.35 -22.26
C ASN A 394 -0.62 -13.80 -21.42
N ILE A 395 -0.85 -13.20 -20.23
CA ILE A 395 -2.03 -13.49 -19.41
C ILE A 395 -3.29 -12.80 -19.96
N ILE A 396 -3.10 -11.67 -20.64
CA ILE A 396 -4.17 -10.87 -21.22
C ILE A 396 -4.59 -11.50 -22.55
N ASP A 397 -3.61 -11.88 -23.34
CA ASP A 397 -3.82 -12.44 -24.68
C ASP A 397 -4.60 -13.76 -24.59
N SER A 398 -4.30 -14.62 -23.61
CA SER A 398 -4.98 -15.91 -23.45
C SER A 398 -6.49 -15.81 -23.22
N VAL A 399 -6.98 -14.76 -22.55
CA VAL A 399 -8.43 -14.55 -22.36
C VAL A 399 -9.07 -14.00 -23.62
N SER A 400 -8.39 -13.07 -24.30
CA SER A 400 -8.84 -12.53 -25.57
C SER A 400 -8.86 -13.60 -26.65
N ASP A 401 -7.87 -14.49 -26.67
CA ASP A 401 -7.78 -15.62 -27.61
C ASP A 401 -8.96 -16.59 -27.40
N GLU A 402 -9.31 -16.92 -26.15
CA GLU A 402 -10.47 -17.78 -25.84
C GLU A 402 -11.79 -17.18 -26.34
N PHE A 403 -11.97 -15.85 -26.19
CA PHE A 403 -13.15 -15.18 -26.72
C PHE A 403 -13.16 -15.13 -28.26
N ASN A 404 -12.01 -14.89 -28.88
CA ASN A 404 -11.87 -14.88 -30.33
C ASN A 404 -12.12 -16.28 -30.91
N ASP A 405 -11.53 -17.32 -30.32
CA ASP A 405 -11.77 -18.72 -30.70
C ASP A 405 -13.28 -19.08 -30.60
N THR A 406 -13.94 -18.63 -29.55
CA THR A 406 -15.38 -18.86 -29.37
C THR A 406 -16.18 -18.14 -30.45
N PHE A 407 -15.82 -16.88 -30.75
CA PHE A 407 -16.46 -16.09 -31.79
C PHE A 407 -16.28 -16.70 -33.18
N ASP A 408 -15.05 -17.12 -33.50
CA ASP A 408 -14.71 -17.75 -34.79
C ASP A 408 -15.42 -19.10 -34.97
N ASN A 409 -15.49 -19.90 -33.90
CA ASN A 409 -16.26 -21.16 -33.91
C ASN A 409 -17.76 -20.92 -34.16
N LEU A 410 -18.34 -19.85 -33.57
CA LEU A 410 -19.75 -19.49 -33.81
C LEU A 410 -19.95 -18.96 -35.22
N LEU A 411 -19.02 -18.16 -35.76
CA LEU A 411 -19.06 -17.68 -37.14
C LEU A 411 -19.05 -18.85 -38.15
N ALA A 412 -18.23 -19.86 -37.89
CA ALA A 412 -18.14 -21.06 -38.72
C ALA A 412 -19.46 -21.87 -38.78
N LEU A 413 -20.35 -21.70 -37.80
CA LEU A 413 -21.66 -22.35 -37.76
C LEU A 413 -22.74 -21.55 -38.58
N GLN A 414 -22.44 -20.31 -39.00
CA GLN A 414 -23.35 -19.48 -39.80
C GLN A 414 -23.18 -19.68 -41.32
N ILE A 415 -22.12 -20.38 -41.72
CA ILE A 415 -21.82 -20.75 -43.10
C ILE A 415 -22.29 -22.18 -43.37
#